data_56816b27d2562eda96626a846b7b1be6
#
_entry.id   56816b27d2562eda96626a846b7b1be6
#
_cell.length_a   1.000
_cell.length_b   1.000
_cell.length_c   1.000
_cell.angle_alpha   90.00
_cell.angle_beta   90.00
_cell.angle_gamma   90.00
#
_symmetry.space_group_name_H-M   'P 1'
#
loop_
_entity.id
_entity.type
_entity.pdbx_description
1 polymer ?
#
loop_
_entity_poly.entity_id
_entity_poly.type
_entity_poly.pdbx_seq_one_letter_code
_entity_poly.pdbx_strand_id
1 'polypeptide(L)'
;MNERSSVPHPAGGIALDSSPLAPSDIDRIIKAVEGRFNEQVEFLTQLVRTPSLRGMEAGVQRIVSDALQKRGYDVQRFAIDSDRIGKDPAFSPTSFALKDSTVVVGLKRTPREGGRSLALNAHVDVVPVGTSGRWKYEPFSATRDGDWLYGRGAGDMKAGLTANLFALDALSAAGYKLKGPVQFQSVIEEETTGNGAAMVLAEGFHADAVLISEPTNEKLVSANTGVLKFAVTVRGVPAHPFEVAAGRSAIDIAIRTIERLRQLEQEWIAERPISQPDFAGVDNPIALTIGTISGGEWLASVPSECRFEGRIGFYPGEVAEARASRFERFLRQAFSNDPQLKGCPEPEIEWVGVKQSGYVLTPGGEAEALLARAHSLAESSQRELQRFVMPCYLDAAVFTLHGNMTSLVYGPIAEHIHAVDERVSLSSLLRVTKAIALFAASWCGIEVAVEQA
;
A
#
# COMPACT_ATOMS: atom_id res chain seq x y z
N MET A 1 -15.78 8.49 34.24
CA MET A 1 -14.98 9.72 34.19
C MET A 1 -13.54 9.29 34.45
N ASN A 2 -12.78 9.10 33.38
CA ASN A 2 -11.33 8.95 33.44
C ASN A 2 -10.77 9.95 32.44
N GLU A 3 -10.15 10.98 32.96
CA GLU A 3 -9.44 12.00 32.22
C GLU A 3 -8.25 11.34 31.50
N ARG A 4 -8.32 11.30 30.19
CA ARG A 4 -7.17 10.97 29.36
C ARG A 4 -6.29 12.20 29.29
N SER A 5 -5.14 12.18 29.94
CA SER A 5 -4.08 13.17 29.80
C SER A 5 -3.62 13.20 28.34
N SER A 6 -3.98 14.25 27.63
CA SER A 6 -3.34 14.61 26.36
C SER A 6 -1.89 14.98 26.65
N VAL A 7 -0.96 14.16 26.20
CA VAL A 7 0.47 14.51 26.21
C VAL A 7 0.68 15.57 25.12
N PRO A 8 1.10 16.79 25.44
CA PRO A 8 1.38 17.80 24.44
C PRO A 8 2.66 17.41 23.68
N HIS A 9 2.58 17.42 22.34
CA HIS A 9 3.78 17.40 21.50
C HIS A 9 4.60 18.67 21.80
N PRO A 10 5.87 18.56 22.20
CA PRO A 10 6.72 19.73 22.30
C PRO A 10 7.11 20.17 20.89
N ALA A 11 6.58 21.31 20.44
CA ALA A 11 7.14 22.10 19.38
C ALA A 11 8.43 22.75 19.91
N GLY A 12 9.49 21.99 19.99
CA GLY A 12 10.82 22.42 20.35
C GLY A 12 11.79 21.76 19.37
N GLY A 13 12.19 22.49 18.32
CA GLY A 13 13.21 22.04 17.40
C GLY A 13 14.53 21.82 18.13
N ILE A 14 14.80 20.55 18.46
CA ILE A 14 16.17 20.11 18.74
C ILE A 14 16.88 20.25 17.39
N ALA A 15 17.89 21.14 17.30
CA ALA A 15 18.81 21.16 16.17
C ALA A 15 19.54 19.82 16.18
N LEU A 16 19.00 18.84 15.49
CA LEU A 16 19.61 17.53 15.32
C LEU A 16 20.79 17.72 14.38
N ASP A 17 21.93 17.20 14.77
CA ASP A 17 23.16 17.18 13.98
C ASP A 17 22.92 16.34 12.72
N SER A 18 22.43 16.98 11.65
CA SER A 18 22.26 16.39 10.32
C SER A 18 23.58 16.37 9.54
N SER A 19 24.69 16.17 10.24
CA SER A 19 25.99 16.03 9.58
C SER A 19 25.93 14.89 8.59
N PRO A 20 26.38 15.10 7.34
CA PRO A 20 26.36 14.05 6.33
C PRO A 20 27.21 12.87 6.76
N LEU A 21 26.77 11.64 6.49
CA LEU A 21 27.55 10.42 6.71
C LEU A 21 28.96 10.58 6.11
N ALA A 22 29.98 10.17 6.85
CA ALA A 22 31.34 10.18 6.34
C ALA A 22 31.49 9.15 5.19
N PRO A 23 32.35 9.40 4.19
CA PRO A 23 32.56 8.44 3.10
C PRO A 23 32.91 7.03 3.57
N SER A 24 33.69 6.89 4.64
CA SER A 24 34.02 5.59 5.24
C SER A 24 32.81 4.86 5.82
N ASP A 25 31.82 5.58 6.36
CA ASP A 25 30.59 5.00 6.90
C ASP A 25 29.69 4.52 5.77
N ILE A 26 29.58 5.34 4.70
CA ILE A 26 28.85 4.97 3.49
C ILE A 26 29.37 3.67 2.90
N ASP A 27 30.71 3.59 2.68
CA ASP A 27 31.36 2.39 2.12
C ASP A 27 31.15 1.16 3.01
N ARG A 28 31.21 1.33 4.33
CA ARG A 28 31.01 0.24 5.30
C ARG A 28 29.57 -0.28 5.26
N ILE A 29 28.57 0.62 5.21
CA ILE A 29 27.17 0.26 5.13
C ILE A 29 26.87 -0.47 3.80
N ILE A 30 27.36 0.07 2.67
CA ILE A 30 27.17 -0.55 1.36
C ILE A 30 27.73 -1.97 1.32
N LYS A 31 28.99 -2.17 1.80
CA LYS A 31 29.62 -3.49 1.87
C LYS A 31 28.85 -4.46 2.77
N ALA A 32 28.30 -3.98 3.88
CA ALA A 32 27.49 -4.81 4.77
C ALA A 32 26.19 -5.27 4.11
N VAL A 33 25.52 -4.40 3.33
CA VAL A 33 24.34 -4.78 2.51
C VAL A 33 24.72 -5.83 1.48
N GLU A 34 25.79 -5.60 0.71
CA GLU A 34 26.26 -6.56 -0.30
C GLU A 34 26.60 -7.91 0.29
N GLY A 35 27.27 -7.93 1.44
CA GLY A 35 27.65 -9.16 2.12
C GLY A 35 26.48 -10.00 2.61
N ARG A 36 25.31 -9.40 2.84
CA ARG A 36 24.10 -10.07 3.32
C ARG A 36 23.03 -10.30 2.24
N PHE A 37 23.30 -9.90 1.01
CA PHE A 37 22.28 -9.93 -0.05
C PHE A 37 21.76 -11.34 -0.36
N ASN A 38 22.61 -12.34 -0.34
CA ASN A 38 22.16 -13.72 -0.55
C ASN A 38 21.18 -14.18 0.54
N GLU A 39 21.44 -13.83 1.80
CA GLU A 39 20.49 -14.13 2.91
C GLU A 39 19.16 -13.42 2.69
N GLN A 40 19.18 -12.17 2.19
CA GLN A 40 17.99 -11.41 1.85
C GLN A 40 17.16 -12.10 0.76
N VAL A 41 17.81 -12.57 -0.31
CA VAL A 41 17.14 -13.29 -1.40
C VAL A 41 16.56 -14.62 -0.93
N GLU A 42 17.24 -15.34 -0.05
CA GLU A 42 16.73 -16.57 0.57
C GLU A 42 15.48 -16.27 1.44
N PHE A 43 15.53 -15.20 2.23
CA PHE A 43 14.38 -14.79 3.06
C PHE A 43 13.20 -14.36 2.18
N LEU A 44 13.44 -13.58 1.12
CA LEU A 44 12.40 -13.24 0.14
C LEU A 44 11.77 -14.50 -0.47
N THR A 45 12.62 -15.46 -0.87
CA THR A 45 12.18 -16.75 -1.42
C THR A 45 11.26 -17.49 -0.45
N GLN A 46 11.59 -17.50 0.84
CA GLN A 46 10.75 -18.11 1.87
C GLN A 46 9.39 -17.38 1.99
N LEU A 47 9.38 -16.05 1.99
CA LEU A 47 8.14 -15.26 2.07
C LEU A 47 7.24 -15.49 0.86
N VAL A 48 7.81 -15.51 -0.37
CA VAL A 48 7.05 -15.72 -1.60
C VAL A 48 6.47 -17.13 -1.66
N ARG A 49 7.22 -18.15 -1.21
CA ARG A 49 6.74 -19.54 -1.11
C ARG A 49 5.64 -19.75 -0.10
N THR A 50 5.42 -18.79 0.78
CA THR A 50 4.34 -18.85 1.77
C THR A 50 3.16 -18.01 1.26
N PRO A 51 2.06 -18.64 0.78
CA PRO A 51 0.88 -17.92 0.34
C PRO A 51 0.32 -17.03 1.44
N SER A 52 -0.06 -15.81 1.07
CA SER A 52 -0.65 -14.81 1.98
C SER A 52 -1.79 -14.06 1.28
N LEU A 53 -2.66 -14.82 0.61
CA LEU A 53 -3.94 -14.31 0.14
C LEU A 53 -4.75 -13.80 1.33
N ARG A 54 -5.68 -12.91 1.07
CA ARG A 54 -6.56 -12.35 2.10
C ARG A 54 -7.14 -13.44 3.00
N GLY A 55 -6.90 -13.35 4.31
CA GLY A 55 -7.29 -14.36 5.32
C GLY A 55 -6.32 -15.53 5.47
N MET A 56 -5.20 -15.55 4.73
CA MET A 56 -4.15 -16.58 4.80
C MET A 56 -2.79 -16.04 5.25
N GLU A 57 -2.72 -14.81 5.74
CA GLU A 57 -1.49 -14.09 6.03
C GLU A 57 -0.76 -14.60 7.28
N ALA A 58 -1.41 -15.36 8.15
CA ALA A 58 -0.88 -15.82 9.43
C ALA A 58 0.47 -16.59 9.29
N GLY A 59 0.65 -17.33 8.20
CA GLY A 59 1.90 -18.05 7.90
C GLY A 59 3.08 -17.11 7.71
N VAL A 60 2.91 -16.10 6.85
CA VAL A 60 3.95 -15.08 6.56
C VAL A 60 4.20 -14.21 7.78
N GLN A 61 3.16 -13.74 8.46
CA GLN A 61 3.28 -12.92 9.66
C GLN A 61 4.07 -13.62 10.79
N ARG A 62 3.91 -14.95 10.93
CA ARG A 62 4.73 -15.73 11.86
C ARG A 62 6.20 -15.70 11.45
N ILE A 63 6.52 -15.92 10.16
CA ILE A 63 7.91 -15.88 9.66
C ILE A 63 8.54 -14.51 9.94
N VAL A 64 7.83 -13.43 9.65
CA VAL A 64 8.29 -12.05 9.92
C VAL A 64 8.50 -11.83 11.41
N SER A 65 7.52 -12.21 12.23
CA SER A 65 7.61 -12.08 13.69
C SER A 65 8.81 -12.83 14.28
N ASP A 66 9.03 -14.08 13.85
CA ASP A 66 10.17 -14.89 14.31
C ASP A 66 11.50 -14.28 13.86
N ALA A 67 11.54 -13.72 12.62
CA ALA A 67 12.71 -13.02 12.10
C ALA A 67 13.05 -11.77 12.92
N LEU A 68 12.04 -10.99 13.34
CA LEU A 68 12.23 -9.81 14.19
C LEU A 68 12.67 -10.20 15.60
N GLN A 69 12.05 -11.21 16.21
CA GLN A 69 12.43 -11.71 17.55
C GLN A 69 13.90 -12.19 17.59
N LYS A 70 14.33 -12.96 16.57
CA LYS A 70 15.72 -13.39 16.42
C LYS A 70 16.73 -12.24 16.36
N ARG A 71 16.29 -11.06 15.91
CA ARG A 71 17.08 -9.82 15.81
C ARG A 71 16.98 -8.93 17.05
N GLY A 72 16.29 -9.41 18.09
CA GLY A 72 16.14 -8.69 19.35
C GLY A 72 15.15 -7.53 19.33
N TYR A 73 14.18 -7.55 18.41
CA TYR A 73 13.07 -6.61 18.46
C TYR A 73 12.06 -7.01 19.54
N ASP A 74 11.49 -6.00 20.20
CA ASP A 74 10.27 -6.15 20.99
C ASP A 74 9.09 -6.26 20.00
N VAL A 75 8.53 -7.47 19.86
CA VAL A 75 7.53 -7.77 18.82
C VAL A 75 6.13 -7.77 19.41
N GLN A 76 5.30 -6.89 18.89
CA GLN A 76 3.88 -6.83 19.21
C GLN A 76 3.07 -7.41 18.04
N ARG A 77 1.98 -8.12 18.38
CA ARG A 77 1.03 -8.70 17.44
C ARG A 77 -0.37 -8.35 17.89
N PHE A 78 -1.17 -7.85 17.00
CA PHE A 78 -2.55 -7.49 17.28
C PHE A 78 -3.46 -7.73 16.08
N ALA A 79 -4.71 -8.09 16.34
CA ALA A 79 -5.70 -8.24 15.29
C ALA A 79 -6.24 -6.88 14.84
N ILE A 80 -6.77 -6.83 13.63
CA ILE A 80 -7.53 -5.65 13.16
C ILE A 80 -8.91 -5.71 13.81
N ASP A 81 -9.13 -4.84 14.79
CA ASP A 81 -10.39 -4.74 15.54
C ASP A 81 -11.32 -3.70 14.91
N SER A 82 -12.22 -4.18 14.06
CA SER A 82 -13.21 -3.33 13.37
C SER A 82 -14.18 -2.63 14.33
N ASP A 83 -14.46 -3.19 15.50
CA ASP A 83 -15.33 -2.55 16.49
C ASP A 83 -14.63 -1.33 17.12
N ARG A 84 -13.33 -1.43 17.29
CA ARG A 84 -12.49 -0.37 17.85
C ARG A 84 -12.23 0.75 16.86
N ILE A 85 -11.84 0.42 15.62
CA ILE A 85 -11.42 1.41 14.60
C ILE A 85 -12.55 1.79 13.63
N GLY A 86 -13.71 1.16 13.67
CA GLY A 86 -14.77 1.35 12.68
C GLY A 86 -15.36 2.77 12.59
N LYS A 87 -15.07 3.63 13.58
CA LYS A 87 -15.42 5.06 13.57
C LYS A 87 -14.22 5.96 13.28
N ASP A 88 -13.04 5.39 13.11
CA ASP A 88 -11.84 6.14 12.78
C ASP A 88 -11.89 6.59 11.31
N PRO A 89 -11.54 7.83 10.98
CA PRO A 89 -11.50 8.31 9.60
C PRO A 89 -10.55 7.50 8.70
N ALA A 90 -9.57 6.80 9.27
CA ALA A 90 -8.66 5.91 8.54
C ALA A 90 -9.28 4.55 8.22
N PHE A 91 -10.42 4.20 8.81
CA PHE A 91 -11.08 2.91 8.58
C PHE A 91 -11.80 2.87 7.24
N SER A 92 -11.63 1.79 6.50
CA SER A 92 -12.38 1.49 5.28
C SER A 92 -13.38 0.35 5.50
N PRO A 93 -14.61 0.44 4.96
CA PRO A 93 -15.64 -0.56 5.15
C PRO A 93 -15.26 -1.93 4.58
N THR A 94 -15.63 -3.00 5.27
CA THR A 94 -15.47 -4.37 4.78
C THR A 94 -16.50 -5.29 5.41
N SER A 95 -16.98 -6.25 4.63
CA SER A 95 -17.78 -7.38 5.14
C SER A 95 -16.92 -8.58 5.54
N PHE A 96 -15.62 -8.54 5.26
CA PHE A 96 -14.69 -9.60 5.61
C PHE A 96 -14.39 -9.57 7.12
N ALA A 97 -14.41 -10.75 7.75
CA ALA A 97 -14.12 -10.89 9.18
C ALA A 97 -12.61 -10.75 9.44
N LEU A 98 -12.18 -9.64 10.04
CA LEU A 98 -10.77 -9.31 10.28
C LEU A 98 -10.23 -9.84 11.63
N LYS A 99 -11.02 -10.52 12.44
CA LYS A 99 -10.65 -10.94 13.81
C LYS A 99 -9.42 -11.85 13.90
N ASP A 100 -9.13 -12.62 12.83
CA ASP A 100 -7.97 -13.50 12.75
C ASP A 100 -6.82 -12.88 11.95
N SER A 101 -7.01 -11.67 11.45
CA SER A 101 -6.06 -10.91 10.65
C SER A 101 -5.06 -10.20 11.56
N THR A 102 -3.80 -10.60 11.51
CA THR A 102 -2.77 -10.14 12.45
C THR A 102 -1.78 -9.18 11.81
N VAL A 103 -1.61 -8.02 12.43
CA VAL A 103 -0.52 -7.07 12.17
C VAL A 103 0.66 -7.38 13.10
N VAL A 104 1.88 -7.21 12.62
CA VAL A 104 3.12 -7.41 13.38
C VAL A 104 3.93 -6.11 13.40
N VAL A 105 4.30 -5.65 14.59
CA VAL A 105 5.18 -4.49 14.77
C VAL A 105 6.37 -4.89 15.64
N GLY A 106 7.57 -4.72 15.10
CA GLY A 106 8.83 -4.89 15.82
C GLY A 106 9.39 -3.54 16.24
N LEU A 107 9.69 -3.36 17.51
CA LEU A 107 10.27 -2.13 18.06
C LEU A 107 11.73 -2.34 18.42
N LYS A 108 12.59 -1.49 17.90
CA LYS A 108 13.96 -1.36 18.38
C LYS A 108 14.07 -0.04 19.12
N ARG A 109 13.95 -0.14 20.47
CA ARG A 109 13.94 1.03 21.34
C ARG A 109 15.35 1.56 21.50
N THR A 110 15.51 2.84 21.25
CA THR A 110 16.70 3.63 21.60
C THR A 110 16.23 4.85 22.41
N PRO A 111 17.05 5.44 23.29
CA PRO A 111 16.70 6.71 23.91
C PRO A 111 16.39 7.76 22.82
N ARG A 112 15.25 8.43 22.92
CA ARG A 112 14.79 9.46 21.97
C ARG A 112 15.73 10.68 21.88
N GLU A 113 16.68 10.80 22.77
CA GLU A 113 17.55 11.97 22.91
C GLU A 113 18.60 12.11 21.82
N GLY A 114 18.73 11.14 20.90
CA GLY A 114 19.79 11.12 19.91
C GLY A 114 19.41 11.22 18.44
N GLY A 115 18.15 11.00 18.04
CA GLY A 115 17.77 10.98 16.63
C GLY A 115 16.26 10.91 16.39
N ARG A 116 15.87 11.12 15.14
CA ARG A 116 14.47 11.05 14.71
C ARG A 116 13.98 9.60 14.62
N SER A 117 12.70 9.40 14.90
CA SER A 117 12.05 8.10 14.77
C SER A 117 11.73 7.75 13.31
N LEU A 118 11.81 6.48 12.98
CA LEU A 118 11.50 5.96 11.65
C LEU A 118 10.60 4.73 11.74
N ALA A 119 9.53 4.71 10.97
CA ALA A 119 8.78 3.50 10.68
C ALA A 119 9.19 2.97 9.30
N LEU A 120 9.51 1.69 9.21
CA LEU A 120 9.67 0.96 7.96
C LEU A 120 8.47 0.05 7.80
N ASN A 121 7.57 0.40 6.89
CA ASN A 121 6.29 -0.27 6.68
C ASN A 121 6.32 -1.11 5.40
N ALA A 122 5.65 -2.26 5.44
CA ALA A 122 5.38 -3.07 4.27
C ALA A 122 4.19 -3.99 4.53
N HIS A 123 3.37 -4.26 3.51
CA HIS A 123 2.31 -5.26 3.59
C HIS A 123 2.79 -6.65 3.18
N VAL A 124 2.09 -7.67 3.64
CA VAL A 124 2.36 -9.07 3.30
C VAL A 124 1.20 -9.77 2.61
N ASP A 125 0.01 -9.18 2.66
CA ASP A 125 -1.13 -9.66 1.88
C ASP A 125 -0.86 -9.50 0.39
N VAL A 126 -1.45 -10.39 -0.40
CA VAL A 126 -1.27 -10.42 -1.86
C VAL A 126 -2.61 -10.66 -2.55
N VAL A 127 -2.76 -10.07 -3.73
CA VAL A 127 -3.96 -10.28 -4.55
C VAL A 127 -4.05 -11.72 -5.09
N PRO A 128 -5.25 -12.18 -5.51
CA PRO A 128 -5.42 -13.48 -6.12
C PRO A 128 -4.49 -13.73 -7.30
N VAL A 129 -4.07 -14.99 -7.48
CA VAL A 129 -3.14 -15.38 -8.55
C VAL A 129 -3.77 -15.39 -9.96
N GLY A 130 -5.09 -15.23 -10.03
CA GLY A 130 -5.82 -15.34 -11.29
C GLY A 130 -5.81 -16.77 -11.84
N THR A 131 -5.74 -16.91 -13.16
CA THR A 131 -5.74 -18.22 -13.83
C THR A 131 -4.35 -18.84 -13.73
N SER A 132 -4.16 -19.78 -12.81
CA SER A 132 -2.86 -20.42 -12.52
C SER A 132 -2.18 -21.03 -13.75
N GLY A 133 -2.92 -21.69 -14.65
CA GLY A 133 -2.38 -22.27 -15.88
C GLY A 133 -1.80 -21.29 -16.91
N ARG A 134 -1.85 -19.97 -16.65
CA ARG A 134 -1.24 -18.92 -17.48
C ARG A 134 0.13 -18.46 -16.98
N TRP A 135 0.56 -18.89 -15.79
CA TRP A 135 1.85 -18.53 -15.24
C TRP A 135 2.98 -19.35 -15.87
N LYS A 136 4.11 -18.69 -16.19
CA LYS A 136 5.34 -19.36 -16.64
C LYS A 136 5.92 -20.26 -15.55
N TYR A 137 5.89 -19.79 -14.32
CA TYR A 137 6.28 -20.52 -13.11
C TYR A 137 5.13 -20.53 -12.13
N GLU A 138 4.99 -21.57 -11.32
CA GLU A 138 3.92 -21.61 -10.30
C GLU A 138 3.95 -20.37 -9.40
N PRO A 139 2.81 -19.74 -9.10
CA PRO A 139 2.72 -18.44 -8.44
C PRO A 139 3.48 -18.30 -7.13
N PHE A 140 3.63 -19.40 -6.40
CA PHE A 140 4.33 -19.44 -5.12
C PHE A 140 5.61 -20.28 -5.16
N SER A 141 6.19 -20.50 -6.34
CA SER A 141 7.46 -21.24 -6.47
C SER A 141 8.70 -20.43 -6.08
N ALA A 142 8.60 -19.09 -6.14
CA ALA A 142 9.74 -18.18 -5.97
C ALA A 142 10.92 -18.57 -6.90
N THR A 143 10.63 -18.75 -8.18
CA THR A 143 11.62 -19.18 -9.15
C THR A 143 12.53 -18.03 -9.55
N ARG A 144 13.84 -18.23 -9.46
CA ARG A 144 14.83 -17.27 -9.97
C ARG A 144 15.19 -17.59 -11.42
N ASP A 145 15.12 -16.57 -12.27
CA ASP A 145 15.54 -16.62 -13.68
C ASP A 145 16.34 -15.35 -14.02
N GLY A 146 17.66 -15.48 -14.10
CA GLY A 146 18.58 -14.36 -14.26
C GLY A 146 18.52 -13.38 -13.08
N ASP A 147 18.23 -12.12 -13.39
CA ASP A 147 18.06 -11.05 -12.39
C ASP A 147 16.66 -11.04 -11.75
N TRP A 148 15.74 -11.86 -12.22
CA TRP A 148 14.34 -11.84 -11.78
C TRP A 148 14.02 -12.95 -10.79
N LEU A 149 13.27 -12.61 -9.75
CA LEU A 149 12.61 -13.57 -8.88
C LEU A 149 11.10 -13.48 -9.14
N TYR A 150 10.53 -14.58 -9.62
CA TYR A 150 9.12 -14.70 -10.00
C TYR A 150 8.28 -15.22 -8.84
N GLY A 151 7.09 -14.67 -8.70
CA GLY A 151 6.06 -15.16 -7.80
C GLY A 151 5.09 -14.08 -7.37
N ARG A 152 3.86 -14.48 -6.98
CA ARG A 152 2.87 -13.55 -6.44
C ARG A 152 3.37 -12.96 -5.13
N GLY A 153 3.36 -11.62 -5.03
CA GLY A 153 3.89 -10.87 -3.91
C GLY A 153 5.42 -10.71 -3.94
N ALA A 154 6.13 -11.21 -4.98
CA ALA A 154 7.56 -11.01 -5.10
C ALA A 154 7.89 -9.53 -5.28
N GLY A 155 7.14 -8.83 -6.15
CA GLY A 155 7.25 -7.40 -6.37
C GLY A 155 6.44 -6.62 -5.37
N ASP A 156 5.18 -7.00 -5.18
CA ASP A 156 4.17 -6.31 -4.43
C ASP A 156 3.75 -7.09 -3.17
N MET A 157 4.35 -6.76 -1.95
CA MET A 157 5.57 -5.96 -1.82
C MET A 157 6.60 -6.66 -0.92
N LYS A 158 6.64 -8.04 -0.93
CA LYS A 158 7.53 -8.83 -0.05
C LYS A 158 9.01 -8.50 -0.26
N ALA A 159 9.42 -8.13 -1.49
CA ALA A 159 10.79 -7.66 -1.75
C ALA A 159 11.10 -6.39 -0.94
N GLY A 160 10.20 -5.42 -0.95
CA GLY A 160 10.34 -4.21 -0.15
C GLY A 160 10.40 -4.48 1.35
N LEU A 161 9.58 -5.40 1.85
CA LEU A 161 9.65 -5.85 3.25
C LEU A 161 11.04 -6.38 3.59
N THR A 162 11.64 -7.19 2.70
CA THR A 162 13.00 -7.70 2.94
C THR A 162 14.04 -6.60 2.84
N ALA A 163 13.87 -5.62 1.95
CA ALA A 163 14.75 -4.46 1.86
C ALA A 163 14.79 -3.68 3.19
N ASN A 164 13.63 -3.43 3.78
CA ASN A 164 13.49 -2.79 5.08
C ASN A 164 14.26 -3.56 6.18
N LEU A 165 14.05 -4.88 6.27
CA LEU A 165 14.66 -5.70 7.30
C LEU A 165 16.18 -5.79 7.15
N PHE A 166 16.65 -6.08 5.94
CA PHE A 166 18.08 -6.27 5.68
C PHE A 166 18.87 -4.97 5.63
N ALA A 167 18.23 -3.83 5.38
CA ALA A 167 18.83 -2.51 5.58
C ALA A 167 19.22 -2.28 7.05
N LEU A 168 18.33 -2.63 8.00
CA LEU A 168 18.61 -2.53 9.43
C LEU A 168 19.64 -3.57 9.90
N ASP A 169 19.60 -4.78 9.34
CA ASP A 169 20.62 -5.81 9.57
C ASP A 169 22.01 -5.36 9.14
N ALA A 170 22.11 -4.72 7.97
CA ALA A 170 23.37 -4.23 7.43
C ALA A 170 23.99 -3.13 8.31
N LEU A 171 23.17 -2.23 8.86
CA LEU A 171 23.64 -1.22 9.80
C LEU A 171 24.25 -1.87 11.05
N SER A 172 23.58 -2.87 11.59
CA SER A 172 24.09 -3.62 12.74
C SER A 172 25.37 -4.40 12.39
N ALA A 173 25.42 -5.04 11.23
CA ALA A 173 26.62 -5.76 10.75
C ALA A 173 27.79 -4.83 10.44
N ALA A 174 27.53 -3.57 10.05
CA ALA A 174 28.52 -2.54 9.89
C ALA A 174 29.03 -1.95 11.23
N GLY A 175 28.52 -2.44 12.37
CA GLY A 175 28.91 -1.98 13.70
C GLY A 175 28.26 -0.68 14.13
N TYR A 176 27.10 -0.34 13.55
CA TYR A 176 26.34 0.85 13.93
C TYR A 176 25.07 0.53 14.71
N LYS A 177 24.73 1.42 15.65
CA LYS A 177 23.40 1.53 16.25
C LYS A 177 22.75 2.82 15.76
N LEU A 178 21.46 2.77 15.53
CA LEU A 178 20.68 3.97 15.25
C LEU A 178 20.43 4.76 16.54
N LYS A 179 20.57 6.08 16.49
CA LYS A 179 20.30 6.98 17.61
C LYS A 179 18.80 7.17 17.85
N GLY A 180 18.01 7.23 16.76
CA GLY A 180 16.55 7.32 16.81
C GLY A 180 15.87 5.96 16.89
N PRO A 181 14.66 5.88 17.49
CA PRO A 181 13.89 4.64 17.58
C PRO A 181 13.38 4.21 16.20
N VAL A 182 13.37 2.90 15.95
CA VAL A 182 12.89 2.31 14.71
C VAL A 182 11.74 1.36 14.97
N GLN A 183 10.71 1.45 14.14
CA GLN A 183 9.59 0.54 14.07
C GLN A 183 9.65 -0.21 12.75
N PHE A 184 9.58 -1.54 12.81
CA PHE A 184 9.35 -2.38 11.63
C PHE A 184 7.90 -2.81 11.64
N GLN A 185 7.14 -2.41 10.64
CA GLN A 185 5.70 -2.65 10.57
C GLN A 185 5.40 -3.60 9.40
N SER A 186 4.89 -4.79 9.72
CA SER A 186 4.37 -5.75 8.74
C SER A 186 2.87 -5.76 8.83
N VAL A 187 2.22 -5.11 7.86
CA VAL A 187 0.77 -4.94 7.82
C VAL A 187 0.11 -5.92 6.86
N ILE A 188 -1.19 -5.95 6.89
CA ILE A 188 -2.08 -6.71 6.02
C ILE A 188 -3.26 -5.83 5.63
N GLU A 189 -4.07 -6.28 4.67
CA GLU A 189 -5.24 -5.53 4.17
C GLU A 189 -4.89 -4.27 3.36
N GLU A 190 -3.63 -4.04 2.98
CA GLU A 190 -3.28 -2.93 2.09
C GLU A 190 -4.03 -3.04 0.77
N GLU A 191 -3.97 -4.21 0.17
CA GLU A 191 -4.58 -4.55 -1.12
C GLU A 191 -6.10 -4.42 -1.15
N THR A 192 -6.73 -4.30 0.01
CA THR A 192 -8.20 -4.29 0.07
C THR A 192 -8.78 -3.09 0.79
N THR A 193 -8.31 -2.79 2.00
CA THR A 193 -8.94 -1.79 2.88
C THR A 193 -7.99 -0.73 3.45
N GLY A 194 -6.71 -1.03 3.63
CA GLY A 194 -5.77 -0.20 4.40
C GLY A 194 -5.97 -0.29 5.92
N ASN A 195 -6.85 -1.18 6.39
CA ASN A 195 -7.18 -1.25 7.82
C ASN A 195 -6.03 -1.77 8.68
N GLY A 196 -5.03 -2.44 8.10
CA GLY A 196 -3.80 -2.80 8.78
C GLY A 196 -3.00 -1.60 9.24
N ALA A 197 -2.77 -0.63 8.34
CA ALA A 197 -2.11 0.64 8.65
C ALA A 197 -2.95 1.50 9.61
N ALA A 198 -4.28 1.54 9.44
CA ALA A 198 -5.17 2.23 10.36
C ALA A 198 -5.08 1.66 11.78
N MET A 199 -4.99 0.32 11.92
CA MET A 199 -4.84 -0.33 13.21
C MET A 199 -3.48 -0.04 13.86
N VAL A 200 -2.40 0.05 13.07
CA VAL A 200 -1.06 0.46 13.55
C VAL A 200 -1.14 1.84 14.21
N LEU A 201 -1.80 2.82 13.57
CA LEU A 201 -2.00 4.14 14.16
C LEU A 201 -2.87 4.09 15.42
N ALA A 202 -3.96 3.31 15.40
CA ALA A 202 -4.86 3.16 16.55
C ALA A 202 -4.18 2.52 17.77
N GLU A 203 -3.14 1.68 17.56
CA GLU A 203 -2.27 1.16 18.62
C GLU A 203 -1.23 2.17 19.11
N GLY A 204 -1.15 3.36 18.49
CA GLY A 204 -0.26 4.43 18.91
C GLY A 204 1.16 4.36 18.32
N PHE A 205 1.36 3.60 17.26
CA PHE A 205 2.65 3.52 16.57
C PHE A 205 2.83 4.70 15.60
N HIS A 206 3.40 5.79 16.10
CA HIS A 206 3.75 6.97 15.33
C HIS A 206 5.26 7.13 15.22
N ALA A 207 5.73 7.73 14.13
CA ALA A 207 7.13 8.10 13.90
C ALA A 207 7.22 9.45 13.18
N ASP A 208 8.39 10.09 13.21
CA ASP A 208 8.61 11.35 12.50
C ASP A 208 8.54 11.17 10.98
N ALA A 209 8.91 9.98 10.49
CA ALA A 209 8.73 9.58 9.10
C ALA A 209 8.37 8.10 9.01
N VAL A 210 7.67 7.73 7.92
CA VAL A 210 7.47 6.35 7.49
C VAL A 210 8.01 6.17 6.08
N LEU A 211 8.77 5.09 5.85
CA LEU A 211 9.18 4.66 4.53
C LEU A 211 8.45 3.36 4.21
N ILE A 212 7.74 3.35 3.09
CA ILE A 212 6.94 2.24 2.57
C ILE A 212 7.61 1.78 1.28
N SER A 213 8.04 0.53 1.25
CA SER A 213 8.90 0.03 0.17
C SER A 213 8.12 -0.69 -0.94
N GLU A 214 7.06 -0.02 -1.44
CA GLU A 214 6.27 -0.43 -2.61
C GLU A 214 7.11 -0.51 -3.90
N PRO A 215 6.71 -1.33 -4.88
CA PRO A 215 7.43 -1.47 -6.16
C PRO A 215 7.30 -0.22 -7.04
N THR A 216 8.06 0.81 -6.71
CA THR A 216 8.01 2.12 -7.38
C THR A 216 9.04 2.30 -8.50
N ASN A 217 9.69 1.24 -8.93
CA ASN A 217 10.74 1.30 -9.95
C ASN A 217 11.88 2.26 -9.61
N GLU A 218 12.31 2.25 -8.34
CA GLU A 218 13.36 3.12 -7.77
C GLU A 218 13.04 4.63 -7.89
N LYS A 219 11.74 4.99 -7.91
CA LYS A 219 11.26 6.37 -7.95
C LYS A 219 10.54 6.71 -6.65
N LEU A 220 10.48 7.99 -6.33
CA LEU A 220 9.73 8.49 -5.17
C LEU A 220 8.31 8.86 -5.59
N VAL A 221 7.32 8.33 -4.90
CA VAL A 221 5.93 8.74 -5.11
C VAL A 221 5.72 10.16 -4.59
N SER A 222 5.37 11.09 -5.47
CA SER A 222 5.10 12.49 -5.13
C SER A 222 3.66 12.73 -4.70
N ALA A 223 2.73 11.90 -5.19
CA ALA A 223 1.32 11.93 -4.82
C ALA A 223 0.65 10.61 -5.20
N ASN A 224 -0.42 10.26 -4.49
CA ASN A 224 -1.31 9.20 -4.90
C ASN A 224 -2.75 9.70 -5.00
N THR A 225 -3.61 8.98 -5.72
CA THR A 225 -5.05 9.27 -5.78
C THR A 225 -5.76 8.76 -4.54
N GLY A 226 -6.84 9.45 -4.14
CA GLY A 226 -7.87 8.82 -3.33
C GLY A 226 -8.56 7.70 -4.12
N VAL A 227 -9.11 6.73 -3.43
CA VAL A 227 -9.77 5.56 -4.03
C VAL A 227 -11.06 5.24 -3.29
N LEU A 228 -12.09 4.91 -4.08
CA LEU A 228 -13.34 4.32 -3.62
C LEU A 228 -13.46 2.92 -4.21
N LYS A 229 -13.51 1.87 -3.38
CA LYS A 229 -13.85 0.51 -3.78
C LYS A 229 -15.32 0.25 -3.49
N PHE A 230 -16.07 -0.14 -4.50
CA PHE A 230 -17.53 -0.24 -4.44
C PHE A 230 -18.03 -1.56 -5.02
N ALA A 231 -19.23 -1.93 -4.58
CA ALA A 231 -20.07 -2.91 -5.23
C ALA A 231 -21.42 -2.27 -5.58
N VAL A 232 -21.94 -2.62 -6.73
CA VAL A 232 -23.26 -2.18 -7.19
C VAL A 232 -24.08 -3.39 -7.55
N THR A 233 -25.25 -3.54 -6.92
CA THR A 233 -26.24 -4.55 -7.24
C THR A 233 -27.43 -3.90 -7.92
N VAL A 234 -27.76 -4.38 -9.10
CA VAL A 234 -28.93 -3.93 -9.87
C VAL A 234 -29.95 -5.06 -10.03
N ARG A 235 -31.21 -4.69 -10.03
CA ARG A 235 -32.32 -5.65 -10.16
C ARG A 235 -33.11 -5.41 -11.43
N GLY A 236 -33.43 -6.54 -12.09
CA GLY A 236 -34.25 -6.60 -13.27
C GLY A 236 -35.64 -7.17 -12.97
N VAL A 237 -36.38 -7.47 -14.02
CA VAL A 237 -37.66 -8.15 -13.97
C VAL A 237 -37.49 -9.51 -14.71
N PRO A 238 -37.55 -10.63 -14.00
CA PRO A 238 -37.39 -11.92 -14.65
C PRO A 238 -38.59 -12.23 -15.57
N ALA A 239 -38.32 -12.91 -16.67
CA ALA A 239 -39.35 -13.36 -17.61
C ALA A 239 -38.90 -14.61 -18.35
N HIS A 240 -39.87 -15.38 -18.84
CA HIS A 240 -39.58 -16.47 -19.74
C HIS A 240 -39.15 -15.95 -21.12
N PRO A 241 -38.22 -16.61 -21.84
CA PRO A 241 -37.77 -16.16 -23.17
C PRO A 241 -38.88 -15.96 -24.20
N PHE A 242 -40.00 -16.68 -24.05
CA PHE A 242 -41.18 -16.49 -24.88
C PHE A 242 -41.83 -15.10 -24.69
N GLU A 243 -41.69 -14.52 -23.50
CA GLU A 243 -42.25 -13.20 -23.13
C GLU A 243 -41.14 -12.23 -22.74
N VAL A 244 -40.00 -12.25 -23.45
CA VAL A 244 -38.82 -11.45 -23.12
C VAL A 244 -39.13 -9.95 -22.97
N ALA A 245 -40.11 -9.45 -23.73
CA ALA A 245 -40.55 -8.05 -23.67
C ALA A 245 -41.25 -7.69 -22.35
N ALA A 246 -41.75 -8.67 -21.59
CA ALA A 246 -42.32 -8.44 -20.26
C ALA A 246 -41.23 -8.35 -19.17
N GLY A 247 -40.02 -8.77 -19.48
CA GLY A 247 -38.86 -8.76 -18.58
C GLY A 247 -37.95 -7.52 -18.75
N ARG A 248 -37.02 -7.39 -17.80
CA ARG A 248 -35.88 -6.44 -17.87
C ARG A 248 -34.64 -7.15 -17.37
N SER A 249 -33.66 -7.33 -18.23
CA SER A 249 -32.42 -8.03 -17.90
C SER A 249 -31.57 -7.23 -16.92
N ALA A 250 -31.29 -7.77 -15.74
CA ALA A 250 -30.36 -7.17 -14.78
C ALA A 250 -28.93 -7.08 -15.35
N ILE A 251 -28.52 -8.00 -16.23
CA ILE A 251 -27.22 -7.94 -16.89
C ILE A 251 -27.15 -6.71 -17.81
N ASP A 252 -28.19 -6.44 -18.61
CA ASP A 252 -28.21 -5.25 -19.49
C ASP A 252 -28.25 -3.95 -18.68
N ILE A 253 -28.98 -3.94 -17.55
CA ILE A 253 -28.98 -2.81 -16.62
C ILE A 253 -27.57 -2.60 -16.03
N ALA A 254 -26.86 -3.67 -15.65
CA ALA A 254 -25.50 -3.57 -15.14
C ALA A 254 -24.53 -3.03 -16.19
N ILE A 255 -24.59 -3.52 -17.43
CA ILE A 255 -23.78 -3.02 -18.54
C ILE A 255 -24.01 -1.51 -18.72
N ARG A 256 -25.29 -1.09 -18.77
CA ARG A 256 -25.60 0.34 -18.92
C ARG A 256 -25.13 1.17 -17.73
N THR A 257 -25.24 0.66 -16.52
CA THR A 257 -24.73 1.31 -15.30
C THR A 257 -23.21 1.51 -15.39
N ILE A 258 -22.46 0.50 -15.83
CA ILE A 258 -21.02 0.58 -16.04
C ILE A 258 -20.67 1.65 -17.11
N GLU A 259 -21.43 1.73 -18.19
CA GLU A 259 -21.25 2.80 -19.22
C GLU A 259 -21.44 4.19 -18.62
N ARG A 260 -22.44 4.37 -17.72
CA ARG A 260 -22.62 5.64 -17.01
C ARG A 260 -21.46 5.95 -16.06
N LEU A 261 -20.94 4.95 -15.36
CA LEU A 261 -19.75 5.14 -14.50
C LEU A 261 -18.50 5.54 -15.31
N ARG A 262 -18.33 5.03 -16.55
CA ARG A 262 -17.24 5.51 -17.43
C ARG A 262 -17.42 6.98 -17.84
N GLN A 263 -18.64 7.49 -17.93
CA GLN A 263 -18.87 8.93 -18.13
C GLN A 263 -18.49 9.72 -16.87
N LEU A 264 -18.82 9.22 -15.69
CA LEU A 264 -18.39 9.82 -14.41
C LEU A 264 -16.85 9.87 -14.31
N GLU A 265 -16.17 8.82 -14.72
CA GLU A 265 -14.71 8.79 -14.80
C GLU A 265 -14.16 9.94 -15.64
N GLN A 266 -14.72 10.14 -16.85
CA GLN A 266 -14.30 11.23 -17.74
C GLN A 266 -14.59 12.62 -17.14
N GLU A 267 -15.72 12.79 -16.47
CA GLU A 267 -16.04 14.02 -15.73
C GLU A 267 -14.98 14.28 -14.65
N TRP A 268 -14.62 13.27 -13.87
CA TRP A 268 -13.65 13.41 -12.79
C TRP A 268 -12.21 13.64 -13.32
N ILE A 269 -11.84 13.03 -14.45
CA ILE A 269 -10.55 13.31 -15.13
C ILE A 269 -10.47 14.79 -15.52
N ALA A 270 -11.57 15.35 -16.07
CA ALA A 270 -11.61 16.73 -16.49
C ALA A 270 -11.55 17.75 -15.32
N GLU A 271 -11.84 17.33 -14.11
CA GLU A 271 -11.83 18.16 -12.89
C GLU A 271 -10.44 18.30 -12.26
N ARG A 272 -9.36 17.91 -12.94
CA ARG A 272 -8.00 17.97 -12.38
C ARG A 272 -7.72 19.37 -11.79
N PRO A 273 -7.38 19.43 -10.48
CA PRO A 273 -7.08 20.72 -9.85
C PRO A 273 -5.79 21.33 -10.43
N ILE A 274 -5.76 22.66 -10.58
CA ILE A 274 -4.56 23.39 -11.00
C ILE A 274 -3.40 23.15 -9.99
N SER A 275 -3.73 22.94 -8.73
CA SER A 275 -2.77 22.63 -7.65
C SER A 275 -2.12 21.24 -7.78
N GLN A 276 -2.54 20.41 -8.75
CA GLN A 276 -2.04 19.06 -8.98
C GLN A 276 -1.42 18.93 -10.38
N PRO A 277 -0.35 19.70 -10.69
CA PRO A 277 0.25 19.71 -12.03
C PRO A 277 0.87 18.36 -12.40
N ASP A 278 1.38 17.61 -11.43
CA ASP A 278 2.07 16.33 -11.64
C ASP A 278 1.14 15.27 -12.26
N PHE A 279 -0.17 15.40 -12.09
CA PHE A 279 -1.16 14.52 -12.75
C PHE A 279 -1.40 14.83 -14.23
N ALA A 280 -0.84 15.94 -14.77
CA ALA A 280 -1.07 16.32 -16.16
C ALA A 280 -0.48 15.34 -17.19
N GLY A 281 0.59 14.64 -16.82
CA GLY A 281 1.28 13.65 -17.66
C GLY A 281 0.83 12.21 -17.45
N VAL A 282 -0.22 11.97 -16.64
CA VAL A 282 -0.74 10.63 -16.35
C VAL A 282 -1.90 10.33 -17.30
N ASP A 283 -1.77 9.27 -18.10
CA ASP A 283 -2.76 8.92 -19.12
C ASP A 283 -4.14 8.60 -18.54
N ASN A 284 -4.20 7.94 -17.39
CA ASN A 284 -5.46 7.63 -16.70
C ASN A 284 -5.35 7.88 -15.20
N PRO A 285 -5.40 9.15 -14.76
CA PRO A 285 -5.15 9.52 -13.38
C PRO A 285 -6.25 9.06 -12.41
N ILE A 286 -7.47 8.83 -12.88
CA ILE A 286 -8.64 8.50 -12.04
C ILE A 286 -8.99 7.01 -12.10
N ALA A 287 -8.67 6.30 -13.14
CA ALA A 287 -8.83 4.87 -13.38
C ALA A 287 -10.08 4.22 -12.74
N LEU A 288 -11.16 4.13 -13.50
CA LEU A 288 -12.30 3.26 -13.18
C LEU A 288 -11.97 1.83 -13.63
N THR A 289 -11.96 0.89 -12.70
CA THR A 289 -11.82 -0.53 -13.00
C THR A 289 -13.04 -1.29 -12.50
N ILE A 290 -13.65 -2.10 -13.35
CA ILE A 290 -14.63 -3.11 -12.94
C ILE A 290 -13.86 -4.43 -12.86
N GLY A 291 -13.67 -4.92 -11.65
CA GLY A 291 -12.85 -6.12 -11.38
C GLY A 291 -13.64 -7.41 -11.45
N THR A 292 -14.91 -7.38 -11.04
CA THR A 292 -15.80 -8.55 -11.06
C THR A 292 -17.19 -8.18 -11.52
N ILE A 293 -17.86 -9.14 -12.15
CA ILE A 293 -19.29 -9.07 -12.51
C ILE A 293 -19.89 -10.47 -12.44
N SER A 294 -21.04 -10.59 -11.81
CA SER A 294 -21.82 -11.83 -11.77
C SER A 294 -23.30 -11.53 -11.77
N GLY A 295 -24.07 -12.36 -12.47
CA GLY A 295 -25.53 -12.16 -12.55
C GLY A 295 -26.23 -13.24 -13.31
N GLY A 296 -27.54 -13.34 -13.10
CA GLY A 296 -28.41 -14.31 -13.71
C GLY A 296 -28.42 -15.65 -12.98
N GLU A 297 -29.58 -16.33 -13.04
CA GLU A 297 -29.86 -17.55 -12.33
C GLU A 297 -29.90 -18.77 -13.27
N TRP A 298 -30.28 -18.55 -14.53
CA TRP A 298 -30.51 -19.60 -15.52
C TRP A 298 -30.29 -19.09 -16.95
N LEU A 299 -29.62 -19.89 -17.78
CA LEU A 299 -29.27 -19.53 -19.17
C LEU A 299 -30.48 -19.21 -20.07
N ALA A 300 -31.66 -19.69 -19.72
CA ALA A 300 -32.91 -19.54 -20.48
C ALA A 300 -33.96 -18.74 -19.68
N SER A 301 -33.56 -17.73 -18.95
CA SER A 301 -34.44 -16.76 -18.27
C SER A 301 -33.87 -15.35 -18.40
N VAL A 302 -34.75 -14.33 -18.37
CA VAL A 302 -34.30 -12.96 -18.21
C VAL A 302 -33.72 -12.77 -16.79
N PRO A 303 -32.48 -12.36 -16.61
CA PRO A 303 -31.83 -12.25 -15.31
C PRO A 303 -32.53 -11.29 -14.35
N SER A 304 -32.71 -11.70 -13.08
CA SER A 304 -33.35 -10.88 -12.07
C SER A 304 -32.38 -9.98 -11.28
N GLU A 305 -31.11 -10.39 -11.15
CA GLU A 305 -30.10 -9.66 -10.40
C GLU A 305 -28.73 -9.74 -11.11
N CYS A 306 -27.96 -8.65 -10.98
CA CYS A 306 -26.56 -8.59 -11.39
C CYS A 306 -25.79 -7.71 -10.41
N ARG A 307 -24.63 -8.20 -9.95
CA ARG A 307 -23.71 -7.49 -9.07
C ARG A 307 -22.37 -7.32 -9.80
N PHE A 308 -21.80 -6.12 -9.70
CA PHE A 308 -20.42 -5.88 -10.12
C PHE A 308 -19.67 -5.09 -9.06
N GLU A 309 -18.37 -5.32 -9.01
CA GLU A 309 -17.47 -4.66 -8.07
C GLU A 309 -16.35 -3.96 -8.82
N GLY A 310 -15.94 -2.82 -8.28
CA GLY A 310 -14.92 -2.02 -8.93
C GLY A 310 -14.28 -0.99 -7.99
N ARG A 311 -13.37 -0.24 -8.60
CA ARG A 311 -12.75 0.92 -7.95
C ARG A 311 -12.81 2.13 -8.88
N ILE A 312 -12.84 3.32 -8.29
CA ILE A 312 -12.62 4.60 -8.98
C ILE A 312 -11.69 5.47 -8.16
N GLY A 313 -10.73 6.11 -8.81
CA GLY A 313 -9.86 7.09 -8.18
C GLY A 313 -10.49 8.48 -8.11
N PHE A 314 -9.85 9.38 -7.38
CA PHE A 314 -10.12 10.82 -7.39
C PHE A 314 -8.87 11.59 -6.95
N TYR A 315 -8.77 12.88 -7.32
CA TYR A 315 -7.57 13.66 -7.05
C TYR A 315 -7.33 13.88 -5.55
N PRO A 316 -6.06 13.92 -5.10
CA PRO A 316 -5.74 14.23 -3.72
C PRO A 316 -6.18 15.65 -3.34
N GLY A 317 -6.41 15.87 -2.04
CA GLY A 317 -6.97 17.11 -1.52
C GLY A 317 -8.49 17.13 -1.46
N GLU A 318 -9.15 16.10 -1.96
CA GLU A 318 -10.59 15.90 -1.87
C GLU A 318 -10.94 14.88 -0.79
N VAL A 319 -12.12 15.05 -0.19
CA VAL A 319 -12.60 14.20 0.91
C VAL A 319 -13.32 12.98 0.34
N ALA A 320 -12.94 11.78 0.77
CA ALA A 320 -13.50 10.52 0.30
C ALA A 320 -15.04 10.44 0.46
N GLU A 321 -15.59 10.89 1.58
CA GLU A 321 -17.03 10.94 1.82
C GLU A 321 -17.78 11.83 0.82
N ALA A 322 -17.21 12.97 0.46
CA ALA A 322 -17.80 13.88 -0.52
C ALA A 322 -17.84 13.23 -1.91
N ARG A 323 -16.76 12.54 -2.29
CA ARG A 323 -16.70 11.80 -3.56
C ARG A 323 -17.62 10.58 -3.56
N ALA A 324 -17.69 9.84 -2.47
CA ALA A 324 -18.65 8.75 -2.30
C ALA A 324 -20.11 9.23 -2.47
N SER A 325 -20.48 10.32 -1.79
CA SER A 325 -21.81 10.93 -1.91
C SER A 325 -22.10 11.42 -3.34
N ARG A 326 -21.08 11.91 -4.06
CA ARG A 326 -21.24 12.32 -5.46
C ARG A 326 -21.44 11.11 -6.39
N PHE A 327 -20.69 10.03 -6.18
CA PHE A 327 -20.86 8.76 -6.90
C PHE A 327 -22.29 8.22 -6.76
N GLU A 328 -22.81 8.17 -5.53
CA GLU A 328 -24.18 7.71 -5.27
C GLU A 328 -25.23 8.60 -5.95
N ARG A 329 -25.11 9.93 -5.80
CA ARG A 329 -26.02 10.86 -6.49
C ARG A 329 -26.00 10.71 -8.00
N PHE A 330 -24.81 10.54 -8.58
CA PHE A 330 -24.67 10.33 -10.03
C PHE A 330 -25.43 9.08 -10.49
N LEU A 331 -25.28 7.96 -9.78
CA LEU A 331 -26.00 6.73 -10.12
C LEU A 331 -27.52 6.88 -9.95
N ARG A 332 -28.01 7.48 -8.86
CA ARG A 332 -29.46 7.74 -8.68
C ARG A 332 -30.01 8.64 -9.78
N GLN A 333 -29.25 9.66 -10.21
CA GLN A 333 -29.64 10.52 -11.33
C GLN A 333 -29.65 9.75 -12.66
N ALA A 334 -28.69 8.86 -12.87
CA ALA A 334 -28.67 8.01 -14.06
C ALA A 334 -29.94 7.11 -14.11
N PHE A 335 -30.33 6.49 -13.01
CA PHE A 335 -31.53 5.65 -12.93
C PHE A 335 -32.82 6.45 -13.12
N SER A 336 -32.85 7.73 -12.78
CA SER A 336 -33.98 8.61 -12.98
C SER A 336 -34.09 9.15 -14.41
N ASN A 337 -32.96 9.45 -15.05
CA ASN A 337 -32.93 10.24 -16.29
C ASN A 337 -32.57 9.44 -17.55
N ASP A 338 -31.79 8.34 -17.41
CA ASP A 338 -31.39 7.54 -18.55
C ASP A 338 -32.58 6.71 -19.07
N PRO A 339 -32.97 6.80 -20.35
CA PRO A 339 -34.12 6.06 -20.88
C PRO A 339 -34.02 4.54 -20.73
N GLN A 340 -32.82 3.98 -20.67
CA GLN A 340 -32.59 2.54 -20.53
C GLN A 340 -32.64 2.08 -19.06
N LEU A 341 -32.40 2.97 -18.11
CA LEU A 341 -32.43 2.71 -16.66
C LEU A 341 -33.72 3.18 -16.00
N LYS A 342 -34.42 4.13 -16.60
CA LYS A 342 -35.64 4.71 -16.07
C LYS A 342 -36.71 3.65 -15.79
N GLY A 343 -37.25 3.67 -14.57
CA GLY A 343 -38.24 2.70 -14.12
C GLY A 343 -37.66 1.35 -13.65
N CYS A 344 -36.31 1.19 -13.65
CA CYS A 344 -35.66 0.13 -12.88
C CYS A 344 -35.64 0.50 -11.39
N PRO A 345 -35.59 -0.50 -10.48
CA PRO A 345 -35.29 -0.25 -9.08
C PRO A 345 -33.97 0.49 -8.93
N GLU A 346 -33.86 1.37 -7.94
CA GLU A 346 -32.59 2.04 -7.63
C GLU A 346 -31.51 1.01 -7.32
N PRO A 347 -30.24 1.26 -7.75
CA PRO A 347 -29.14 0.34 -7.48
C PRO A 347 -28.81 0.35 -5.99
N GLU A 348 -28.48 -0.81 -5.46
CA GLU A 348 -27.86 -0.93 -4.15
C GLU A 348 -26.36 -0.70 -4.29
N ILE A 349 -25.82 0.26 -3.52
CA ILE A 349 -24.41 0.64 -3.54
C ILE A 349 -23.82 0.30 -2.19
N GLU A 350 -22.72 -0.47 -2.20
CA GLU A 350 -21.96 -0.86 -1.01
C GLU A 350 -20.51 -0.41 -1.17
N TRP A 351 -19.94 0.08 -0.09
CA TRP A 351 -18.49 0.35 -0.01
C TRP A 351 -17.81 -0.89 0.54
N VAL A 352 -16.93 -1.52 -0.26
CA VAL A 352 -16.43 -2.89 0.00
C VAL A 352 -14.91 -2.95 0.17
N GLY A 353 -14.28 -1.86 0.49
CA GLY A 353 -12.83 -1.77 0.64
C GLY A 353 -12.37 -0.34 0.78
N VAL A 354 -11.17 -0.04 0.32
CA VAL A 354 -10.58 1.31 0.43
C VAL A 354 -11.59 2.39 0.07
N LYS A 355 -11.78 3.30 1.02
CA LYS A 355 -12.55 4.53 0.89
C LYS A 355 -11.75 5.64 1.55
N GLN A 356 -10.65 6.02 0.90
CA GLN A 356 -9.64 6.92 1.46
C GLN A 356 -9.27 8.02 0.48
N SER A 357 -8.95 9.19 1.02
CA SER A 357 -8.38 10.31 0.27
C SER A 357 -6.93 10.02 -0.12
N GLY A 358 -6.47 10.62 -1.23
CA GLY A 358 -5.07 10.58 -1.61
C GLY A 358 -4.23 11.61 -0.87
N TYR A 359 -2.92 11.40 -0.85
CA TYR A 359 -1.97 12.35 -0.26
C TYR A 359 -1.07 12.98 -1.32
N VAL A 360 -0.40 14.08 -0.94
CA VAL A 360 0.68 14.73 -1.69
C VAL A 360 1.87 14.88 -0.75
N LEU A 361 3.03 14.40 -1.18
CA LEU A 361 4.27 14.62 -0.48
C LEU A 361 4.70 16.09 -0.67
N THR A 362 4.83 16.81 0.44
CA THR A 362 5.32 18.20 0.41
C THR A 362 6.72 18.25 -0.21
N PRO A 363 6.93 18.97 -1.33
CA PRO A 363 8.21 19.01 -2.00
C PRO A 363 9.31 19.65 -1.14
N GLY A 364 10.55 19.15 -1.30
CA GLY A 364 11.73 19.75 -0.68
C GLY A 364 11.87 19.51 0.82
N GLY A 365 11.10 18.56 1.37
CA GLY A 365 11.25 18.14 2.76
C GLY A 365 12.61 17.45 3.02
N GLU A 366 13.10 17.53 4.26
CA GLU A 366 14.40 16.96 4.62
C GLU A 366 14.45 15.44 4.40
N ALA A 367 13.36 14.72 4.72
CA ALA A 367 13.27 13.28 4.48
C ALA A 367 13.45 12.94 2.99
N GLU A 368 12.82 13.70 2.10
CA GLU A 368 12.98 13.56 0.65
C GLU A 368 14.43 13.81 0.22
N ALA A 369 15.05 14.89 0.70
CA ALA A 369 16.45 15.23 0.37
C ALA A 369 17.42 14.14 0.82
N LEU A 370 17.24 13.58 2.01
CA LEU A 370 18.07 12.49 2.54
C LEU A 370 17.86 11.19 1.74
N LEU A 371 16.62 10.87 1.35
CA LEU A 371 16.34 9.70 0.50
C LEU A 371 16.95 9.88 -0.90
N ALA A 372 16.83 11.06 -1.50
CA ALA A 372 17.43 11.37 -2.80
C ALA A 372 18.96 11.19 -2.77
N ARG A 373 19.60 11.67 -1.70
CA ARG A 373 21.04 11.46 -1.50
C ARG A 373 21.37 9.97 -1.32
N ALA A 374 20.61 9.25 -0.50
CA ALA A 374 20.81 7.82 -0.28
C ALA A 374 20.65 7.00 -1.58
N HIS A 375 19.64 7.33 -2.39
CA HIS A 375 19.44 6.73 -3.71
C HIS A 375 20.65 6.97 -4.63
N SER A 376 21.14 8.20 -4.72
CA SER A 376 22.30 8.54 -5.54
C SER A 376 23.58 7.81 -5.10
N LEU A 377 23.76 7.58 -3.80
CA LEU A 377 24.91 6.87 -3.23
C LEU A 377 24.81 5.35 -3.32
N ALA A 378 23.61 4.79 -3.48
CA ALA A 378 23.38 3.34 -3.56
C ALA A 378 23.97 2.70 -4.81
N GLU A 379 24.25 3.49 -5.85
CA GLU A 379 24.84 3.07 -7.10
C GLU A 379 25.97 4.00 -7.53
N SER A 380 27.02 3.44 -8.13
CA SER A 380 28.18 4.22 -8.63
C SER A 380 27.82 5.21 -9.74
N SER A 381 26.69 5.04 -10.42
CA SER A 381 26.19 5.93 -11.47
C SER A 381 25.64 7.26 -10.97
N GLN A 382 25.43 7.40 -9.67
CA GLN A 382 24.90 8.62 -9.03
C GLN A 382 23.60 9.11 -9.70
N ARG A 383 22.64 8.22 -9.93
CA ARG A 383 21.36 8.57 -10.57
C ARG A 383 20.53 9.48 -9.68
N GLU A 384 19.86 10.44 -10.31
CA GLU A 384 18.90 11.32 -9.63
C GLU A 384 17.63 10.57 -9.28
N LEU A 385 17.11 10.77 -8.08
CA LEU A 385 15.83 10.24 -7.65
C LEU A 385 14.69 10.96 -8.38
N GLN A 386 14.03 10.25 -9.28
CA GLN A 386 12.88 10.78 -10.00
C GLN A 386 11.63 10.71 -9.13
N ARG A 387 10.76 11.72 -9.28
CA ARG A 387 9.42 11.74 -8.68
C ARG A 387 8.39 11.29 -9.70
N PHE A 388 7.31 10.65 -9.23
CA PHE A 388 6.18 10.32 -10.07
C PHE A 388 4.88 10.24 -9.25
N VAL A 389 3.76 10.35 -9.93
CA VAL A 389 2.43 10.16 -9.35
C VAL A 389 2.03 8.70 -9.50
N MET A 390 1.49 8.12 -8.44
CA MET A 390 0.96 6.76 -8.44
C MET A 390 -0.58 6.78 -8.34
N PRO A 391 -1.32 6.54 -9.45
CA PRO A 391 -2.77 6.70 -9.48
C PRO A 391 -3.50 5.48 -8.86
N CYS A 392 -3.12 5.10 -7.65
CA CYS A 392 -3.75 4.04 -6.86
C CYS A 392 -3.76 4.41 -5.38
N TYR A 393 -4.33 3.54 -4.56
CA TYR A 393 -4.23 3.62 -3.10
C TYR A 393 -2.82 3.19 -2.65
N LEU A 394 -2.38 3.75 -1.54
CA LEU A 394 -1.18 3.38 -0.78
C LEU A 394 -1.44 3.65 0.70
N ASP A 395 -0.93 2.81 1.58
CA ASP A 395 -0.98 3.01 3.04
C ASP A 395 -0.34 4.34 3.49
N ALA A 396 0.50 4.93 2.64
CA ALA A 396 1.07 6.26 2.83
C ALA A 396 0.01 7.34 3.09
N ALA A 397 -1.18 7.21 2.47
CA ALA A 397 -2.28 8.12 2.71
C ALA A 397 -2.78 8.04 4.17
N VAL A 398 -2.87 6.83 4.74
CA VAL A 398 -3.26 6.62 6.14
C VAL A 398 -2.25 7.29 7.08
N PHE A 399 -0.97 7.02 6.91
CA PHE A 399 0.07 7.60 7.77
C PHE A 399 0.19 9.12 7.63
N THR A 400 0.04 9.66 6.42
CA THR A 400 0.12 11.11 6.19
C THR A 400 -1.11 11.83 6.72
N LEU A 401 -2.31 11.38 6.32
CA LEU A 401 -3.56 12.13 6.57
C LEU A 401 -4.08 11.93 8.00
N HIS A 402 -3.84 10.77 8.61
CA HIS A 402 -4.36 10.43 9.93
C HIS A 402 -3.26 10.30 10.99
N GLY A 403 -2.03 9.95 10.59
CA GLY A 403 -0.87 9.81 11.49
C GLY A 403 -0.02 11.05 11.62
N ASN A 404 -0.23 12.07 10.78
CA ASN A 404 0.63 13.27 10.68
C ASN A 404 2.12 12.92 10.54
N MET A 405 2.42 11.86 9.77
CA MET A 405 3.77 11.38 9.52
C MET A 405 4.25 11.81 8.13
N THR A 406 5.55 12.08 7.98
CA THR A 406 6.15 12.26 6.64
C THR A 406 6.25 10.89 5.96
N SER A 407 5.43 10.63 4.94
CA SER A 407 5.40 9.34 4.24
C SER A 407 6.23 9.39 2.96
N LEU A 408 7.22 8.50 2.87
CA LEU A 408 8.03 8.27 1.68
C LEU A 408 7.67 6.90 1.11
N VAL A 409 7.37 6.83 -0.19
CA VAL A 409 7.10 5.56 -0.88
C VAL A 409 8.16 5.36 -1.94
N TYR A 410 9.02 4.35 -1.73
CA TYR A 410 10.18 4.10 -2.57
C TYR A 410 10.60 2.63 -2.48
N GLY A 411 10.71 1.93 -3.61
CA GLY A 411 11.10 0.52 -3.62
C GLY A 411 11.56 -0.01 -4.98
N PRO A 412 11.70 -1.34 -5.11
CA PRO A 412 12.40 -1.95 -6.22
C PRO A 412 11.63 -1.90 -7.54
N ILE A 413 12.35 -2.24 -8.62
CA ILE A 413 11.77 -2.49 -9.93
C ILE A 413 11.06 -3.84 -9.89
N ALA A 414 9.76 -3.80 -10.19
CA ALA A 414 8.93 -4.98 -10.35
C ALA A 414 8.11 -4.87 -11.64
N GLU A 415 7.75 -6.00 -12.17
CA GLU A 415 6.93 -6.09 -13.37
C GLU A 415 5.76 -7.04 -13.14
N HIS A 416 4.67 -6.82 -13.89
CA HIS A 416 3.49 -7.66 -13.86
C HIS A 416 2.82 -7.76 -12.47
N ILE A 417 2.97 -6.74 -11.62
CA ILE A 417 2.22 -6.67 -10.35
C ILE A 417 0.72 -6.79 -10.64
N HIS A 418 -0.02 -7.53 -9.80
CA HIS A 418 -1.43 -7.89 -10.00
C HIS A 418 -1.74 -8.73 -11.25
N ALA A 419 -0.74 -9.04 -12.08
CA ALA A 419 -0.89 -9.88 -13.28
C ALA A 419 -0.23 -11.27 -13.08
N VAL A 420 -0.28 -12.09 -14.12
CA VAL A 420 0.49 -13.36 -14.17
C VAL A 420 1.97 -13.04 -14.39
N ASP A 421 2.86 -13.91 -13.94
CA ASP A 421 4.32 -13.75 -14.06
C ASP A 421 4.88 -12.52 -13.34
N GLU A 422 4.24 -12.11 -12.24
CA GLU A 422 4.79 -11.10 -11.34
C GLU A 422 6.22 -11.44 -10.95
N ARG A 423 7.11 -10.42 -10.98
CA ARG A 423 8.52 -10.58 -10.71
C ARG A 423 9.18 -9.31 -10.19
N VAL A 424 10.28 -9.48 -9.47
CA VAL A 424 11.11 -8.38 -8.95
C VAL A 424 12.54 -8.52 -9.43
N SER A 425 13.18 -7.39 -9.78
CA SER A 425 14.61 -7.33 -10.13
C SER A 425 15.46 -7.43 -8.86
N LEU A 426 16.33 -8.44 -8.79
CA LEU A 426 17.24 -8.65 -7.65
C LEU A 426 18.32 -7.58 -7.58
N SER A 427 18.82 -7.12 -8.70
CA SER A 427 19.81 -6.03 -8.75
C SER A 427 19.20 -4.70 -8.27
N SER A 428 17.95 -4.43 -8.62
CA SER A 428 17.21 -3.29 -8.09
C SER A 428 16.93 -3.43 -6.59
N LEU A 429 16.54 -4.62 -6.14
CA LEU A 429 16.33 -4.90 -4.71
C LEU A 429 17.60 -4.61 -3.90
N LEU A 430 18.79 -4.99 -4.40
CA LEU A 430 20.06 -4.67 -3.76
C LEU A 430 20.29 -3.16 -3.64
N ARG A 431 20.05 -2.40 -4.72
CA ARG A 431 20.21 -0.94 -4.71
C ARG A 431 19.24 -0.27 -3.73
N VAL A 432 17.99 -0.70 -3.74
CA VAL A 432 16.96 -0.18 -2.83
C VAL A 432 17.33 -0.49 -1.37
N THR A 433 17.83 -1.68 -1.06
CA THR A 433 18.28 -2.03 0.30
C THR A 433 19.43 -1.12 0.75
N LYS A 434 20.41 -0.83 -0.14
CA LYS A 434 21.48 0.14 0.12
C LYS A 434 20.93 1.55 0.40
N ALA A 435 19.99 2.02 -0.44
CA ALA A 435 19.38 3.33 -0.27
C ALA A 435 18.60 3.43 1.05
N ILE A 436 17.83 2.41 1.43
CA ILE A 436 17.10 2.38 2.70
C ILE A 436 18.06 2.38 3.89
N ALA A 437 19.16 1.61 3.84
CA ALA A 437 20.16 1.59 4.91
C ALA A 437 20.82 2.96 5.10
N LEU A 438 21.23 3.60 4.01
CA LEU A 438 21.82 4.94 4.03
C LEU A 438 20.82 6.02 4.48
N PHE A 439 19.57 5.92 4.04
CA PHE A 439 18.50 6.80 4.49
C PHE A 439 18.24 6.66 5.99
N ALA A 440 18.08 5.44 6.49
CA ALA A 440 17.85 5.18 7.92
C ALA A 440 19.02 5.69 8.78
N ALA A 441 20.26 5.47 8.33
CA ALA A 441 21.44 5.98 8.99
C ALA A 441 21.47 7.52 9.04
N SER A 442 21.10 8.19 7.94
CA SER A 442 21.09 9.65 7.85
C SER A 442 19.92 10.27 8.62
N TRP A 443 18.75 9.63 8.59
CA TRP A 443 17.53 10.11 9.23
C TRP A 443 17.55 9.94 10.75
N CYS A 444 17.86 8.75 11.22
CA CYS A 444 17.88 8.43 12.65
C CYS A 444 19.19 8.84 13.32
N GLY A 445 20.26 9.11 12.55
CA GLY A 445 21.61 9.23 13.06
C GLY A 445 22.20 7.87 13.46
N ILE A 446 23.52 7.76 13.42
CA ILE A 446 24.26 6.54 13.81
C ILE A 446 25.28 6.82 14.89
N GLU A 447 25.57 5.80 15.68
CA GLU A 447 26.72 5.74 16.58
C GLU A 447 27.43 4.38 16.43
N VAL A 448 28.73 4.37 16.69
CA VAL A 448 29.48 3.11 16.68
C VAL A 448 29.03 2.24 17.85
N ALA A 449 28.65 0.99 17.56
CA ALA A 449 28.30 0.04 18.62
C ALA A 449 29.55 -0.23 19.46
N VAL A 450 29.53 0.17 20.73
CA VAL A 450 30.58 -0.22 21.68
C VAL A 450 30.44 -1.71 21.92
N GLU A 451 31.45 -2.52 21.60
CA GLU A 451 31.50 -3.90 22.05
C GLU A 451 31.42 -3.91 23.57
N GLN A 452 30.35 -4.51 24.11
CA GLN A 452 30.32 -4.80 25.54
C GLN A 452 31.37 -5.87 25.79
N ALA A 453 32.43 -5.45 26.47
CA ALA A 453 33.56 -6.30 26.87
C ALA A 453 33.11 -7.42 27.81
#